data_8ee13d5e9e7158ee994c199b50e831fc
#
_entry.id   8ee13d5e9e7158ee994c199b50e831fc
#
_cell.length_a   1.000
_cell.length_b   1.000
_cell.length_c   1.000
_cell.angle_alpha   90.00
_cell.angle_beta   90.00
_cell.angle_gamma   90.00
#
_symmetry.space_group_name_H-M   'P 1'
#
loop_
_entity.id
_entity.type
_entity.pdbx_description
1 polymer ?
#
loop_
_entity_poly.entity_id
_entity_poly.type
_entity_poly.pdbx_seq_one_letter_code
_entity_poly.pdbx_strand_id
1 'polypeptide(L)'
;MQRLGLILNLGSGKDWREDCLNADIQARVKPDWLLDITKVNWGELLNTRKGPLTIERGMFDVILANDILEHLPDLVTAMTNCKELLKVGGEMRIHVPYELSLGAWQDPTHVRAFNENSWRYYTDWHWYLGWPDRFELTMLEMRLSKVGEALELPQDEIIRTPRAVDSMYVVLTKVKP
;
A
#
# COMPACT_ATOMS: atom_id res chain seq x y z
N MET A 1 -5.41 23.17 17.87
CA MET A 1 -4.46 22.05 17.68
C MET A 1 -5.03 21.14 16.60
N GLN A 2 -4.44 21.13 15.42
CA GLN A 2 -4.75 20.12 14.42
C GLN A 2 -4.37 18.76 15.04
N ARG A 3 -5.32 17.84 15.15
CA ARG A 3 -5.01 16.44 15.46
C ARG A 3 -4.09 15.96 14.36
N LEU A 4 -2.86 15.59 14.70
CA LEU A 4 -2.00 14.82 13.81
C LEU A 4 -2.83 13.58 13.39
N GLY A 5 -2.98 13.39 12.08
CA GLY A 5 -3.78 12.30 11.53
C GLY A 5 -3.21 10.95 11.98
N LEU A 6 -4.08 9.94 12.11
CA LEU A 6 -3.64 8.59 12.45
C LEU A 6 -3.06 7.91 11.22
N ILE A 7 -1.83 7.43 11.34
CA ILE A 7 -1.08 6.78 10.24
C ILE A 7 -0.88 5.31 10.58
N LEU A 8 -1.25 4.42 9.66
CA LEU A 8 -0.94 3.00 9.71
C LEU A 8 0.32 2.72 8.87
N ASN A 9 1.35 2.11 9.47
CA ASN A 9 2.49 1.57 8.75
C ASN A 9 2.29 0.05 8.58
N LEU A 10 1.76 -0.35 7.43
CA LEU A 10 1.39 -1.73 7.12
C LEU A 10 2.61 -2.50 6.61
N GLY A 11 2.85 -3.69 7.18
CA GLY A 11 4.05 -4.48 6.89
C GLY A 11 5.30 -3.79 7.42
N SER A 12 5.23 -3.27 8.66
CA SER A 12 6.26 -2.41 9.24
C SER A 12 7.65 -3.05 9.30
N GLY A 13 7.72 -4.37 9.45
CA GLY A 13 8.99 -5.09 9.41
C GLY A 13 10.06 -4.43 10.27
N LYS A 14 11.16 -4.04 9.60
CA LYS A 14 12.27 -3.28 10.19
C LYS A 14 12.10 -1.76 10.06
N ASP A 15 11.16 -1.28 9.24
CA ASP A 15 10.83 0.15 9.05
C ASP A 15 9.80 0.60 10.10
N TRP A 16 10.17 0.40 11.35
CA TRP A 16 9.33 0.79 12.48
C TRP A 16 9.37 2.32 12.68
N ARG A 17 8.19 2.96 12.81
CA ARG A 17 8.04 4.41 12.86
C ARG A 17 7.33 4.84 14.14
N GLU A 18 7.90 5.82 14.84
CA GLU A 18 7.36 6.28 16.12
C GLU A 18 6.03 7.03 16.00
N ASP A 19 5.82 7.74 14.90
CA ASP A 19 4.62 8.53 14.61
C ASP A 19 3.46 7.69 14.06
N CYS A 20 3.70 6.43 13.68
CA CYS A 20 2.71 5.51 13.11
C CYS A 20 2.17 4.50 14.13
N LEU A 21 1.03 3.90 13.82
CA LEU A 21 0.66 2.57 14.31
C LEU A 21 1.34 1.54 13.41
N ASN A 22 2.30 0.80 13.93
CA ASN A 22 3.05 -0.19 13.17
C ASN A 22 2.32 -1.53 13.19
N ALA A 23 1.97 -2.05 12.02
CA ALA A 23 1.28 -3.33 11.87
C ALA A 23 2.10 -4.30 11.04
N ASP A 24 2.15 -5.55 11.48
CA ASP A 24 2.84 -6.62 10.77
C ASP A 24 2.23 -7.97 11.12
N ILE A 25 2.31 -8.94 10.21
CA ILE A 25 1.87 -10.33 10.45
C ILE A 25 2.87 -11.10 11.33
N GLN A 26 4.11 -10.63 11.43
CA GLN A 26 5.19 -11.32 12.14
C GLN A 26 5.37 -10.78 13.56
N ALA A 27 4.99 -11.54 14.56
CA ALA A 27 5.16 -11.18 15.98
C ALA A 27 6.63 -10.88 16.37
N ARG A 28 7.60 -11.45 15.65
CA ARG A 28 9.05 -11.25 15.93
C ARG A 28 9.52 -9.80 15.76
N VAL A 29 8.83 -9.00 14.94
CA VAL A 29 9.17 -7.58 14.73
C VAL A 29 8.49 -6.68 15.76
N LYS A 30 7.71 -7.25 16.69
CA LYS A 30 7.01 -6.56 17.78
C LYS A 30 6.18 -5.36 17.32
N PRO A 31 5.23 -5.58 16.40
CA PRO A 31 4.37 -4.51 15.93
C PRO A 31 3.44 -4.02 17.05
N ASP A 32 2.89 -2.81 16.90
CA ASP A 32 1.80 -2.31 17.76
C ASP A 32 0.51 -3.08 17.51
N TRP A 33 0.31 -3.55 16.27
CA TRP A 33 -0.83 -4.37 15.85
C TRP A 33 -0.33 -5.61 15.10
N LEU A 34 -0.48 -6.78 15.72
CA LEU A 34 -0.22 -8.04 15.03
C LEU A 34 -1.38 -8.30 14.07
N LEU A 35 -1.17 -8.03 12.78
CA LEU A 35 -2.21 -7.95 11.78
C LEU A 35 -1.93 -8.83 10.56
N ASP A 36 -2.85 -9.72 10.26
CA ASP A 36 -3.10 -10.19 8.89
C ASP A 36 -4.12 -9.24 8.25
N ILE A 37 -3.70 -8.40 7.33
CA ILE A 37 -4.57 -7.38 6.72
C ILE A 37 -5.78 -7.99 5.98
N THR A 38 -5.74 -9.27 5.63
CA THR A 38 -6.89 -9.98 5.05
C THR A 38 -7.94 -10.37 6.09
N LYS A 39 -7.62 -10.23 7.40
CA LYS A 39 -8.46 -10.68 8.53
C LYS A 39 -8.58 -9.61 9.60
N VAL A 40 -9.00 -8.41 9.22
CA VAL A 40 -9.20 -7.31 10.18
C VAL A 40 -10.32 -7.64 11.15
N ASN A 41 -10.02 -7.60 12.45
CA ASN A 41 -10.99 -7.80 13.52
C ASN A 41 -11.59 -6.44 13.94
N TRP A 42 -12.75 -6.11 13.38
CA TRP A 42 -13.42 -4.85 13.68
C TRP A 42 -13.93 -4.80 15.13
N GLY A 43 -13.64 -3.71 15.82
CA GLY A 43 -13.95 -3.53 17.25
C GLY A 43 -12.88 -4.09 18.18
N GLU A 44 -11.78 -4.64 17.66
CA GLU A 44 -10.66 -5.11 18.48
C GLU A 44 -10.06 -3.95 19.27
N LEU A 45 -9.82 -4.18 20.56
CA LEU A 45 -9.10 -3.26 21.43
C LEU A 45 -7.62 -3.62 21.48
N LEU A 46 -6.79 -2.77 20.89
CA LEU A 46 -5.34 -2.88 20.92
C LEU A 46 -4.76 -2.15 22.13
N ASN A 47 -3.78 -2.75 22.78
CA ASN A 47 -2.93 -2.06 23.75
C ASN A 47 -1.66 -1.60 23.08
N THR A 48 -1.69 -0.40 22.48
CA THR A 48 -0.56 0.16 21.77
C THR A 48 0.38 0.93 22.71
N ARG A 49 1.60 1.23 22.25
CA ARG A 49 2.54 2.12 22.97
C ARG A 49 1.95 3.49 23.30
N LYS A 50 0.99 3.96 22.52
CA LYS A 50 0.34 5.28 22.66
C LYS A 50 -0.96 5.20 23.48
N GLY A 51 -1.25 4.04 24.07
CA GLY A 51 -2.46 3.75 24.82
C GLY A 51 -3.43 2.82 24.09
N PRO A 52 -4.60 2.56 24.68
CA PRO A 52 -5.61 1.71 24.09
C PRO A 52 -6.21 2.34 22.84
N LEU A 53 -6.43 1.53 21.78
CA LEU A 53 -7.00 1.94 20.51
C LEU A 53 -7.99 0.89 20.04
N THR A 54 -9.23 1.27 19.78
CA THR A 54 -10.22 0.38 19.15
C THR A 54 -10.15 0.50 17.63
N ILE A 55 -10.13 -0.64 16.94
CA ILE A 55 -10.05 -0.69 15.47
C ILE A 55 -11.43 -0.45 14.88
N GLU A 56 -11.57 0.65 14.15
CA GLU A 56 -12.83 1.08 13.54
C GLU A 56 -12.66 1.40 12.06
N ARG A 57 -13.78 1.38 11.30
CA ARG A 57 -13.78 1.84 9.92
C ARG A 57 -13.55 3.35 9.83
N GLY A 58 -12.82 3.78 8.82
CA GLY A 58 -12.59 5.20 8.59
C GLY A 58 -11.75 5.88 9.66
N MET A 59 -10.82 5.18 10.30
CA MET A 59 -10.03 5.76 11.39
C MET A 59 -8.69 6.35 10.96
N PHE A 60 -8.10 5.86 9.86
CA PHE A 60 -6.78 6.31 9.41
C PHE A 60 -6.87 7.44 8.39
N ASP A 61 -5.98 8.40 8.51
CA ASP A 61 -5.76 9.46 7.51
C ASP A 61 -4.81 8.98 6.42
N VAL A 62 -3.84 8.14 6.78
CA VAL A 62 -2.84 7.58 5.85
C VAL A 62 -2.58 6.12 6.18
N ILE A 63 -2.45 5.29 5.15
CA ILE A 63 -1.86 3.95 5.22
C ILE A 63 -0.60 3.94 4.37
N LEU A 64 0.53 3.62 4.98
CA LEU A 64 1.80 3.36 4.29
C LEU A 64 1.89 1.88 3.97
N ALA A 65 2.14 1.52 2.72
CA ALA A 65 2.30 0.15 2.26
C ALA A 65 3.56 0.05 1.38
N ASN A 66 4.71 -0.09 2.05
CA ASN A 66 6.00 -0.16 1.38
C ASN A 66 6.44 -1.61 1.26
N ASP A 67 6.61 -2.09 0.03
CA ASP A 67 7.09 -3.44 -0.29
C ASP A 67 6.34 -4.54 0.49
N ILE A 68 5.01 -4.47 0.46
CA ILE A 68 4.12 -5.41 1.14
C ILE A 68 3.07 -6.03 0.22
N LEU A 69 2.54 -5.27 -0.75
CA LEU A 69 1.41 -5.73 -1.56
C LEU A 69 1.77 -6.88 -2.49
N GLU A 70 3.02 -6.96 -2.95
CA GLU A 70 3.57 -8.03 -3.76
C GLU A 70 3.62 -9.38 -3.04
N HIS A 71 3.64 -9.36 -1.71
CA HIS A 71 3.65 -10.55 -0.86
C HIS A 71 2.25 -11.09 -0.52
N LEU A 72 1.18 -10.31 -0.78
CA LEU A 72 -0.17 -10.66 -0.33
C LEU A 72 -0.86 -11.62 -1.32
N PRO A 73 -1.15 -12.89 -0.95
CA PRO A 73 -1.88 -13.81 -1.83
C PRO A 73 -3.29 -13.32 -2.16
N ASP A 74 -4.01 -12.80 -1.17
CA ASP A 74 -5.35 -12.22 -1.35
C ASP A 74 -5.30 -10.69 -1.31
N LEU A 75 -4.86 -10.11 -2.44
CA LEU A 75 -4.72 -8.67 -2.57
C LEU A 75 -6.08 -7.95 -2.56
N VAL A 76 -7.13 -8.57 -3.11
CA VAL A 76 -8.45 -7.93 -3.19
C VAL A 76 -9.03 -7.71 -1.79
N THR A 77 -8.99 -8.72 -0.93
CA THR A 77 -9.43 -8.58 0.46
C THR A 77 -8.56 -7.58 1.23
N ALA A 78 -7.25 -7.62 1.04
CA ALA A 78 -6.33 -6.69 1.68
C ALA A 78 -6.63 -5.23 1.29
N MET A 79 -6.81 -4.94 0.00
CA MET A 79 -7.15 -3.60 -0.50
C MET A 79 -8.54 -3.15 -0.03
N THR A 80 -9.50 -4.09 0.06
CA THR A 80 -10.83 -3.81 0.62
C THR A 80 -10.70 -3.36 2.08
N ASN A 81 -9.95 -4.10 2.89
CA ASN A 81 -9.75 -3.75 4.30
C ASN A 81 -8.97 -2.45 4.48
N CYS A 82 -7.94 -2.19 3.66
CA CYS A 82 -7.24 -0.90 3.66
C CYS A 82 -8.20 0.26 3.34
N LYS A 83 -9.06 0.08 2.33
CA LYS A 83 -10.08 1.06 1.97
C LYS A 83 -11.07 1.30 3.13
N GLU A 84 -11.53 0.24 3.80
CA GLU A 84 -12.42 0.36 4.96
C GLU A 84 -11.76 1.05 6.17
N LEU A 85 -10.47 0.80 6.40
CA LEU A 85 -9.70 1.46 7.47
C LEU A 85 -9.49 2.95 7.22
N LEU A 86 -9.40 3.39 5.95
CA LEU A 86 -9.18 4.78 5.60
C LEU A 86 -10.45 5.62 5.74
N LYS A 87 -10.28 6.84 6.23
CA LYS A 87 -11.28 7.92 6.12
C LYS A 87 -11.56 8.22 4.65
N VAL A 88 -12.72 8.79 4.36
CA VAL A 88 -12.95 9.50 3.09
C VAL A 88 -11.96 10.67 3.02
N GLY A 89 -11.26 10.80 1.90
CA GLY A 89 -10.14 11.73 1.72
C GLY A 89 -8.81 11.24 2.31
N GLY A 90 -8.80 10.08 2.97
CA GLY A 90 -7.57 9.44 3.43
C GLY A 90 -6.79 8.79 2.28
N GLU A 91 -5.48 8.67 2.45
CA GLU A 91 -4.55 8.25 1.41
C GLU A 91 -3.93 6.88 1.72
N MET A 92 -3.84 6.04 0.73
CA MET A 92 -2.96 4.88 0.73
C MET A 92 -1.72 5.20 -0.09
N ARG A 93 -0.56 5.26 0.56
CA ARG A 93 0.74 5.54 -0.05
C ARG A 93 1.49 4.24 -0.21
N ILE A 94 1.74 3.88 -1.45
CA ILE A 94 2.21 2.56 -1.85
C ILE A 94 3.57 2.69 -2.51
N HIS A 95 4.50 1.83 -2.12
CA HIS A 95 5.72 1.56 -2.86
C HIS A 95 5.74 0.07 -3.22
N VAL A 96 5.96 -0.25 -4.50
CA VAL A 96 6.04 -1.63 -5.00
C VAL A 96 7.08 -1.74 -6.11
N PRO A 97 7.76 -2.89 -6.27
CA PRO A 97 8.61 -3.14 -7.42
C PRO A 97 7.80 -3.10 -8.72
N TYR A 98 8.40 -2.51 -9.77
CA TYR A 98 7.79 -2.52 -11.10
C TYR A 98 7.95 -3.87 -11.78
N GLU A 99 6.96 -4.31 -12.57
CA GLU A 99 6.90 -5.66 -13.15
C GLU A 99 8.14 -6.07 -13.97
N LEU A 100 8.78 -5.12 -14.66
CA LEU A 100 9.99 -5.35 -15.45
C LEU A 100 11.28 -5.10 -14.67
N SER A 101 11.20 -4.80 -13.37
CA SER A 101 12.36 -4.60 -12.51
C SER A 101 13.01 -5.93 -12.11
N LEU A 102 14.26 -5.85 -11.67
CA LEU A 102 14.93 -6.98 -11.06
C LEU A 102 14.23 -7.37 -9.74
N GLY A 103 13.81 -6.36 -8.95
CA GLY A 103 13.18 -6.54 -7.65
C GLY A 103 11.85 -7.26 -7.69
N ALA A 104 11.09 -7.18 -8.81
CA ALA A 104 9.77 -7.79 -8.89
C ALA A 104 9.77 -9.31 -8.70
N TRP A 105 10.82 -10.00 -9.15
CA TRP A 105 10.85 -11.47 -9.21
C TRP A 105 12.05 -12.13 -8.53
N GLN A 106 12.98 -11.35 -7.96
CA GLN A 106 14.14 -11.92 -7.27
C GLN A 106 13.82 -12.49 -5.89
N ASP A 107 12.78 -11.96 -5.22
CA ASP A 107 12.34 -12.45 -3.92
C ASP A 107 11.35 -13.61 -4.13
N PRO A 108 11.66 -14.82 -3.59
CA PRO A 108 10.79 -16.00 -3.77
C PRO A 108 9.46 -15.89 -3.05
N THR A 109 9.24 -14.89 -2.21
CA THR A 109 7.99 -14.64 -1.50
C THR A 109 7.07 -13.66 -2.24
N HIS A 110 7.51 -13.07 -3.36
CA HIS A 110 6.65 -12.29 -4.23
C HIS A 110 5.68 -13.21 -4.99
N VAL A 111 4.41 -12.95 -4.87
CA VAL A 111 3.35 -13.73 -5.52
C VAL A 111 2.73 -13.01 -6.71
N ARG A 112 3.12 -11.74 -6.95
CA ARG A 112 2.68 -10.90 -8.07
C ARG A 112 3.64 -9.77 -8.37
N ALA A 113 3.48 -9.20 -9.55
CA ALA A 113 4.13 -7.95 -9.95
C ALA A 113 3.08 -6.87 -10.23
N PHE A 114 3.51 -5.62 -10.25
CA PHE A 114 2.67 -4.45 -10.48
C PHE A 114 3.17 -3.62 -11.65
N ASN A 115 2.22 -3.06 -12.41
CA ASN A 115 2.48 -2.06 -13.44
C ASN A 115 1.54 -0.85 -13.28
N GLU A 116 1.63 0.13 -14.16
CA GLU A 116 0.82 1.36 -14.11
C GLU A 116 -0.68 1.10 -14.20
N ASN A 117 -1.11 -0.02 -14.79
CA ASN A 117 -2.51 -0.38 -14.94
C ASN A 117 -3.07 -1.19 -13.77
N SER A 118 -2.22 -1.65 -12.84
CA SER A 118 -2.65 -2.48 -11.69
C SER A 118 -3.66 -1.77 -10.78
N TRP A 119 -3.71 -0.45 -10.82
CA TRP A 119 -4.55 0.38 -9.94
C TRP A 119 -5.96 0.60 -10.46
N ARG A 120 -6.22 0.28 -11.75
CA ARG A 120 -7.53 0.50 -12.39
C ARG A 120 -8.69 -0.21 -11.72
N TYR A 121 -8.46 -1.41 -11.19
CA TYR A 121 -9.49 -2.18 -10.50
C TYR A 121 -9.90 -1.58 -9.14
N TYR A 122 -9.09 -0.72 -8.56
CA TYR A 122 -9.37 0.00 -7.32
C TYR A 122 -9.90 1.41 -7.56
N THR A 123 -9.83 1.89 -8.81
CA THR A 123 -10.26 3.23 -9.25
C THR A 123 -11.43 3.13 -10.23
N ASP A 124 -11.19 3.28 -11.53
CA ASP A 124 -12.24 3.37 -12.55
C ASP A 124 -13.05 2.07 -12.71
N TRP A 125 -12.45 0.92 -12.43
CA TRP A 125 -13.08 -0.40 -12.55
C TRP A 125 -13.44 -1.03 -11.20
N HIS A 126 -13.64 -0.20 -10.15
CA HIS A 126 -13.97 -0.65 -8.79
C HIS A 126 -15.25 -1.51 -8.73
N TRP A 127 -16.18 -1.28 -9.64
CA TRP A 127 -17.42 -2.04 -9.77
C TRP A 127 -17.17 -3.53 -10.05
N TYR A 128 -16.04 -3.86 -10.72
CA TYR A 128 -15.64 -5.24 -10.98
C TYR A 128 -15.36 -6.03 -9.69
N LEU A 129 -14.90 -5.32 -8.66
CA LEU A 129 -14.68 -5.88 -7.32
C LEU A 129 -15.93 -5.83 -6.43
N GLY A 130 -17.07 -5.31 -6.96
CA GLY A 130 -18.29 -5.12 -6.20
C GLY A 130 -18.22 -3.97 -5.19
N TRP A 131 -17.28 -3.05 -5.35
CA TRP A 131 -17.14 -1.91 -4.44
C TRP A 131 -18.15 -0.81 -4.76
N PRO A 132 -18.89 -0.28 -3.75
CA PRO A 132 -19.78 0.85 -3.94
C PRO A 132 -19.04 2.19 -3.99
N ASP A 133 -17.88 2.28 -3.34
CA ASP A 133 -16.97 3.42 -3.29
C ASP A 133 -15.60 3.00 -3.87
N ARG A 134 -14.73 3.96 -4.13
CA ARG A 134 -13.48 3.71 -4.84
C ARG A 134 -12.33 4.53 -4.30
N PHE A 135 -11.16 4.24 -4.81
CA PHE A 135 -10.03 5.15 -4.76
C PHE A 135 -10.00 6.06 -6.00
N GLU A 136 -9.31 7.17 -5.86
CA GLU A 136 -8.80 7.99 -6.96
C GLU A 136 -7.29 7.88 -6.99
N LEU A 137 -6.72 7.67 -8.19
CA LEU A 137 -5.28 7.67 -8.38
C LEU A 137 -4.80 9.13 -8.43
N THR A 138 -4.24 9.61 -7.31
CA THR A 138 -3.81 11.01 -7.18
C THR A 138 -2.33 11.22 -7.48
N MET A 139 -1.53 10.15 -7.43
CA MET A 139 -0.13 10.18 -7.82
C MET A 139 0.32 8.81 -8.34
N LEU A 140 1.12 8.80 -9.40
CA LEU A 140 1.87 7.65 -9.88
C LEU A 140 3.23 8.15 -10.37
N GLU A 141 4.28 7.69 -9.71
CA GLU A 141 5.67 8.03 -10.04
C GLU A 141 6.45 6.76 -10.31
N MET A 142 7.11 6.70 -11.48
CA MET A 142 8.06 5.64 -11.83
C MET A 142 9.45 6.02 -11.32
N ARG A 143 10.06 5.15 -10.54
CA ARG A 143 11.44 5.32 -10.07
C ARG A 143 12.37 4.55 -10.98
N LEU A 144 13.18 5.29 -11.72
CA LEU A 144 14.10 4.70 -12.67
C LEU A 144 15.27 4.02 -11.94
N SER A 145 15.74 2.95 -12.53
CA SER A 145 17.03 2.35 -12.19
C SER A 145 18.16 3.18 -12.79
N LYS A 146 19.40 2.89 -12.40
CA LYS A 146 20.57 3.49 -13.07
C LYS A 146 20.63 3.22 -14.57
N VAL A 147 20.07 2.09 -15.02
CA VAL A 147 19.94 1.76 -16.44
C VAL A 147 18.93 2.70 -17.09
N GLY A 148 17.74 2.86 -16.46
CA GLY A 148 16.69 3.73 -16.97
C GLY A 148 17.09 5.21 -17.00
N GLU A 149 17.82 5.67 -15.99
CA GLU A 149 18.35 7.05 -15.93
C GLU A 149 19.35 7.36 -17.06
N ALA A 150 20.06 6.33 -17.53
CA ALA A 150 21.04 6.46 -18.62
C ALA A 150 20.40 6.37 -20.02
N LEU A 151 19.12 6.00 -20.12
CA LEU A 151 18.42 5.89 -21.40
C LEU A 151 17.87 7.26 -21.81
N GLU A 152 18.21 7.69 -23.02
CA GLU A 152 17.64 8.88 -23.66
C GLU A 152 16.39 8.50 -24.48
N LEU A 153 15.40 7.88 -23.81
CA LEU A 153 14.17 7.40 -24.43
C LEU A 153 12.95 8.16 -23.89
N PRO A 154 11.86 8.25 -24.67
CA PRO A 154 10.58 8.72 -24.18
C PRO A 154 10.07 7.83 -23.02
N GLN A 155 9.28 8.42 -22.13
CA GLN A 155 8.80 7.73 -20.91
C GLN A 155 8.01 6.45 -21.23
N ASP A 156 7.22 6.44 -22.30
CA ASP A 156 6.44 5.28 -22.74
C ASP A 156 7.30 4.13 -23.29
N GLU A 157 8.52 4.41 -23.74
CA GLU A 157 9.51 3.40 -24.13
C GLU A 157 10.31 2.93 -22.91
N ILE A 158 10.65 3.83 -21.98
CA ILE A 158 11.36 3.49 -20.74
C ILE A 158 10.56 2.47 -19.94
N ILE A 159 9.27 2.66 -19.73
CA ILE A 159 8.42 1.75 -18.95
C ILE A 159 8.30 0.35 -19.57
N ARG A 160 8.54 0.22 -20.87
CA ARG A 160 8.56 -1.06 -21.61
C ARG A 160 9.94 -1.70 -21.68
N THR A 161 10.97 -0.98 -21.25
CA THR A 161 12.35 -1.46 -21.30
C THR A 161 12.66 -2.25 -20.03
N PRO A 162 13.03 -3.54 -20.14
CA PRO A 162 13.38 -4.36 -18.98
C PRO A 162 14.47 -3.71 -18.13
N ARG A 163 14.28 -3.69 -16.81
CA ARG A 163 15.19 -3.15 -15.81
C ARG A 163 15.43 -1.64 -15.88
N ALA A 164 14.66 -0.91 -16.68
CA ALA A 164 14.76 0.55 -16.72
C ALA A 164 14.00 1.24 -15.56
N VAL A 165 12.92 0.63 -15.09
CA VAL A 165 12.17 1.09 -13.92
C VAL A 165 12.39 0.11 -12.78
N ASP A 166 12.77 0.59 -11.59
CA ASP A 166 12.95 -0.25 -10.40
C ASP A 166 11.64 -0.42 -9.63
N SER A 167 10.92 0.66 -9.41
CA SER A 167 9.71 0.63 -8.58
C SER A 167 8.72 1.72 -8.97
N MET A 168 7.52 1.62 -8.41
CA MET A 168 6.50 2.66 -8.47
C MET A 168 6.19 3.20 -7.09
N TYR A 169 5.99 4.51 -7.00
CA TYR A 169 5.32 5.15 -5.88
C TYR A 169 3.93 5.60 -6.32
N VAL A 170 2.92 5.19 -5.55
CA VAL A 170 1.51 5.40 -5.91
C VAL A 170 0.76 5.95 -4.71
N VAL A 171 -0.10 6.94 -4.95
CA VAL A 171 -1.05 7.44 -3.94
C VAL A 171 -2.47 7.21 -4.44
N LEU A 172 -3.22 6.46 -3.64
CA LEU A 172 -4.65 6.22 -3.84
C LEU A 172 -5.43 6.96 -2.75
N THR A 173 -6.27 7.90 -3.13
CA THR A 173 -7.12 8.64 -2.19
C THR A 173 -8.53 8.04 -2.16
N LYS A 174 -9.04 7.69 -0.97
CA LYS A 174 -10.41 7.21 -0.84
C LYS A 174 -11.40 8.32 -1.10
N VAL A 175 -12.28 8.12 -2.08
CA VAL A 175 -13.34 9.08 -2.43
C VAL A 175 -14.72 8.51 -2.12
N LYS A 176 -15.69 9.41 -1.95
CA LYS A 176 -17.10 9.01 -1.81
C LYS A 176 -17.64 8.44 -3.13
N PRO A 177 -18.67 7.58 -3.07
CA PRO A 177 -19.43 7.19 -4.25
C PRO A 177 -19.95 8.37 -5.03
#